data_c77c3fe7db6726ce6bc2e9688bf01e3d
#
_entry.id   c77c3fe7db6726ce6bc2e9688bf01e3d
#
_cell.length_a   1.000
_cell.length_b   1.000
_cell.length_c   1.000
_cell.angle_alpha   90.00
_cell.angle_beta   90.00
_cell.angle_gamma   90.00
#
_symmetry.space_group_name_H-M   'P 1'
#
loop_
_entity.id
_entity.type
_entity.pdbx_description
1 polymer ?
#
loop_
_entity_poly.entity_id
_entity_poly.type
_entity_poly.pdbx_seq_one_letter_code
_entity_poly.pdbx_strand_id
1 'polypeptide(L)'
;MRSVIFAVLLGAASAASAQLYRWTDENGRVHVTDTPPPASAKNVRKRALDTAPAAASGAAQPYAVQLAAKNYPVTLYTAPDCAPCSEARVLLNQRGVPFREVSVVGEQESAQLRQAVGSLSVPSLVVGTSTQKGFEQGAYHSMLDIAGYPRTGILPPRSQAAPKPASAEPAAGEAPPAEEPAAGPYTPR
;
A
#
# COMPACT_ATOMS: atom_id res chain seq x y z
N MET A 1 -9.71 36.41 -65.04
CA MET A 1 -8.95 35.48 -64.18
C MET A 1 -8.55 36.27 -62.92
N ARG A 2 -9.32 36.09 -61.83
CA ARG A 2 -9.08 36.80 -60.54
C ARG A 2 -8.66 35.78 -59.51
N SER A 3 -7.37 35.72 -59.22
CA SER A 3 -6.81 34.90 -58.16
C SER A 3 -7.09 35.53 -56.79
N VAL A 4 -7.87 34.81 -55.98
CA VAL A 4 -8.12 35.17 -54.59
C VAL A 4 -7.12 34.39 -53.76
N ILE A 5 -6.16 35.11 -53.17
CA ILE A 5 -5.18 34.57 -52.24
C ILE A 5 -5.84 34.59 -50.85
N PHE A 6 -6.16 33.39 -50.35
CA PHE A 6 -6.67 33.20 -48.99
C PHE A 6 -5.48 33.05 -48.03
N ALA A 7 -5.16 34.11 -47.30
CA ALA A 7 -4.17 34.07 -46.23
C ALA A 7 -4.76 33.41 -45.01
N VAL A 8 -4.33 32.15 -44.69
CA VAL A 8 -4.67 31.45 -43.48
C VAL A 8 -3.76 31.96 -42.35
N LEU A 9 -4.31 32.77 -41.46
CA LEU A 9 -3.67 33.15 -40.21
C LEU A 9 -3.73 31.96 -39.23
N LEU A 10 -2.63 31.22 -39.07
CA LEU A 10 -2.44 30.24 -38.03
C LEU A 10 -2.22 30.96 -36.70
N GLY A 11 -3.27 31.09 -35.90
CA GLY A 11 -3.19 31.55 -34.51
C GLY A 11 -2.52 30.52 -33.65
N ALA A 12 -1.28 30.78 -33.20
CA ALA A 12 -0.59 30.00 -32.19
C ALA A 12 -1.32 30.17 -30.84
N ALA A 13 -2.14 29.20 -30.46
CA ALA A 13 -2.70 29.11 -29.12
C ALA A 13 -1.58 28.75 -28.14
N SER A 14 -1.04 29.72 -27.41
CA SER A 14 -0.12 29.51 -26.31
C SER A 14 -0.88 28.79 -25.18
N ALA A 15 -0.58 27.53 -24.95
CA ALA A 15 -1.08 26.81 -23.80
C ALA A 15 -0.47 27.44 -22.52
N ALA A 16 -1.27 28.23 -21.82
CA ALA A 16 -0.91 28.78 -20.52
C ALA A 16 -0.94 27.63 -19.50
N SER A 17 0.23 27.11 -19.14
CA SER A 17 0.37 26.16 -18.04
C SER A 17 0.07 26.86 -16.73
N ALA A 18 -1.06 26.59 -16.12
CA ALA A 18 -1.39 27.12 -14.79
C ALA A 18 -0.49 26.43 -13.75
N GLN A 19 0.40 27.20 -13.14
CA GLN A 19 1.30 26.75 -12.09
C GLN A 19 0.81 27.30 -10.75
N LEU A 20 0.69 26.42 -9.76
CA LEU A 20 0.32 26.81 -8.41
C LEU A 20 1.56 26.78 -7.50
N TYR A 21 1.81 27.89 -6.82
CA TYR A 21 2.90 28.02 -5.87
C TYR A 21 2.35 27.97 -4.45
N ARG A 22 2.93 27.12 -3.61
CA ARG A 22 2.70 27.13 -2.17
C ARG A 22 4.00 27.54 -1.48
N TRP A 23 3.94 28.58 -0.66
CA TRP A 23 5.11 29.11 0.04
C TRP A 23 4.73 29.64 1.43
N THR A 24 5.73 29.83 2.28
CA THR A 24 5.56 30.35 3.64
C THR A 24 6.24 31.71 3.76
N ASP A 25 5.56 32.67 4.33
CA ASP A 25 6.13 34.01 4.59
C ASP A 25 7.04 34.01 5.84
N GLU A 26 7.65 35.15 6.14
CA GLU A 26 8.55 35.31 7.28
C GLU A 26 7.83 35.18 8.63
N ASN A 27 6.51 35.34 8.66
CA ASN A 27 5.64 35.22 9.82
C ASN A 27 5.10 33.77 10.00
N GLY A 28 5.53 32.82 9.15
CA GLY A 28 5.09 31.44 9.21
C GLY A 28 3.73 31.16 8.55
N ARG A 29 3.11 32.14 7.88
CA ARG A 29 1.83 31.96 7.18
C ARG A 29 2.04 31.27 5.83
N VAL A 30 1.17 30.34 5.51
CA VAL A 30 1.20 29.61 4.23
C VAL A 30 0.33 30.32 3.22
N HIS A 31 0.93 30.66 2.08
CA HIS A 31 0.28 31.27 0.93
C HIS A 31 0.19 30.28 -0.23
N VAL A 32 -0.86 30.38 -1.02
CA VAL A 32 -1.08 29.61 -2.25
C VAL A 32 -1.46 30.61 -3.33
N THR A 33 -0.59 30.74 -4.35
CA THR A 33 -0.73 31.73 -5.43
C THR A 33 -0.45 31.09 -6.78
N ASP A 34 -1.00 31.64 -7.83
CA ASP A 34 -0.73 31.28 -9.24
C ASP A 34 0.46 32.07 -9.83
N THR A 35 0.94 33.05 -9.07
CA THR A 35 2.09 33.87 -9.44
C THR A 35 3.34 33.46 -8.67
N PRO A 36 4.55 33.66 -9.24
CA PRO A 36 5.80 33.36 -8.56
C PRO A 36 5.91 34.05 -7.19
N PRO A 37 6.33 33.36 -6.14
CA PRO A 37 6.48 33.93 -4.82
C PRO A 37 7.64 34.92 -4.76
N PRO A 38 7.63 35.90 -3.80
CA PRO A 38 8.71 36.83 -3.60
C PRO A 38 10.01 36.14 -3.16
N ALA A 39 11.15 36.83 -3.33
CA ALA A 39 12.47 36.25 -3.00
C ALA A 39 12.64 35.89 -1.51
N SER A 40 11.86 36.50 -0.63
CA SER A 40 11.83 36.20 0.82
C SER A 40 11.00 34.96 1.20
N ALA A 41 10.30 34.34 0.23
CA ALA A 41 9.47 33.19 0.50
C ALA A 41 10.29 31.97 0.89
N LYS A 42 9.86 31.28 1.97
CA LYS A 42 10.46 30.03 2.48
C LYS A 42 9.59 28.84 2.07
N ASN A 43 10.20 27.66 1.94
CA ASN A 43 9.51 26.40 1.61
C ASN A 43 8.66 26.47 0.33
N VAL A 44 9.18 27.09 -0.72
CA VAL A 44 8.51 27.23 -2.01
C VAL A 44 8.33 25.85 -2.66
N ARG A 45 7.10 25.45 -2.89
CA ARG A 45 6.73 24.23 -3.65
C ARG A 45 5.94 24.65 -4.89
N LYS A 46 6.48 24.31 -6.05
CA LYS A 46 5.77 24.45 -7.33
C LYS A 46 4.94 23.20 -7.57
N ARG A 47 3.66 23.36 -7.85
CA ARG A 47 2.80 22.29 -8.31
C ARG A 47 2.32 22.65 -9.71
N ALA A 48 2.82 21.97 -10.72
CA ALA A 48 2.23 22.03 -12.04
C ALA A 48 0.85 21.37 -11.96
N LEU A 49 -0.17 22.02 -12.48
CA LEU A 49 -1.49 21.43 -12.67
C LEU A 49 -1.48 20.59 -13.96
N ASP A 50 -0.40 19.84 -14.17
CA ASP A 50 -0.39 18.85 -15.22
C ASP A 50 -1.33 17.72 -14.86
N THR A 51 -2.26 17.45 -15.75
CA THR A 51 -3.22 16.35 -15.70
C THR A 51 -2.52 14.99 -15.93
N ALA A 52 -1.36 14.81 -15.32
CA ALA A 52 -0.74 13.50 -15.26
C ALA A 52 -1.27 12.77 -14.02
N PRO A 53 -1.69 11.51 -14.14
CA PRO A 53 -2.05 10.74 -12.96
C PRO A 53 -0.81 10.68 -12.06
N ALA A 54 -0.87 11.43 -10.97
CA ALA A 54 0.16 11.37 -9.95
C ALA A 54 0.25 9.93 -9.46
N ALA A 55 1.33 9.24 -9.82
CA ALA A 55 1.83 8.12 -9.07
C ALA A 55 2.21 8.68 -7.68
N ALA A 56 1.22 8.96 -6.89
CA ALA A 56 1.35 9.53 -5.56
C ALA A 56 1.38 8.38 -4.56
N SER A 57 2.57 8.01 -4.20
CA SER A 57 2.82 7.60 -2.82
C SER A 57 2.26 8.72 -1.92
N GLY A 58 1.02 8.57 -1.42
CA GLY A 58 0.37 9.53 -0.56
C GLY A 58 -0.83 10.31 -1.13
N ALA A 59 -1.39 9.95 -2.30
CA ALA A 59 -2.69 10.47 -2.71
C ALA A 59 -3.72 10.10 -1.64
N ALA A 60 -4.37 11.11 -1.06
CA ALA A 60 -5.47 10.89 -0.11
C ALA A 60 -6.50 9.99 -0.78
N GLN A 61 -6.74 8.82 -0.20
CA GLN A 61 -7.72 7.87 -0.72
C GLN A 61 -9.10 8.54 -0.70
N PRO A 62 -9.99 8.23 -1.68
CA PRO A 62 -11.35 8.71 -1.65
C PRO A 62 -12.00 8.45 -0.30
N TYR A 63 -12.80 9.38 0.18
CA TYR A 63 -13.43 9.28 1.50
C TYR A 63 -14.19 7.97 1.72
N ALA A 64 -14.87 7.48 0.67
CA ALA A 64 -15.56 6.19 0.72
C ALA A 64 -14.61 5.01 1.05
N VAL A 65 -13.40 5.01 0.49
CA VAL A 65 -12.39 3.97 0.77
C VAL A 65 -11.86 4.08 2.19
N GLN A 66 -11.64 5.30 2.67
CA GLN A 66 -11.19 5.52 4.04
C GLN A 66 -12.24 5.03 5.04
N LEU A 67 -13.52 5.31 4.78
CA LEU A 67 -14.63 4.86 5.61
C LEU A 67 -14.76 3.33 5.58
N ALA A 68 -14.71 2.72 4.41
CA ALA A 68 -14.73 1.27 4.26
C ALA A 68 -13.56 0.60 4.99
N ALA A 69 -12.34 1.12 4.83
CA ALA A 69 -11.15 0.59 5.50
C ALA A 69 -11.19 0.73 7.03
N LYS A 70 -11.83 1.78 7.53
CA LYS A 70 -12.02 1.98 8.97
C LYS A 70 -13.03 1.00 9.56
N ASN A 71 -14.15 0.78 8.88
CA ASN A 71 -15.24 -0.05 9.36
C ASN A 71 -15.02 -1.54 9.06
N TYR A 72 -14.41 -1.85 7.92
CA TYR A 72 -14.17 -3.20 7.43
C TYR A 72 -12.72 -3.33 6.95
N PRO A 73 -11.74 -3.38 7.88
CA PRO A 73 -10.35 -3.55 7.52
C PRO A 73 -10.14 -4.87 6.77
N VAL A 74 -9.29 -4.82 5.75
CA VAL A 74 -8.98 -5.99 4.92
C VAL A 74 -7.63 -6.57 5.33
N THR A 75 -7.62 -7.86 5.67
CA THR A 75 -6.40 -8.61 5.98
C THR A 75 -6.33 -9.84 5.10
N LEU A 76 -5.22 -10.01 4.39
CA LEU A 76 -4.93 -11.18 3.57
C LEU A 76 -3.85 -12.01 4.26
N TYR A 77 -4.17 -13.25 4.61
CA TYR A 77 -3.21 -14.22 5.12
C TYR A 77 -2.63 -15.03 3.96
N THR A 78 -1.32 -15.08 3.87
CA THR A 78 -0.57 -15.73 2.79
C THR A 78 0.51 -16.65 3.34
N ALA A 79 1.12 -17.45 2.47
CA ALA A 79 2.33 -18.21 2.79
C ALA A 79 3.39 -17.96 1.70
N PRO A 80 4.65 -18.27 1.96
CA PRO A 80 5.68 -18.32 0.92
C PRO A 80 5.30 -19.33 -0.17
N ASP A 81 5.74 -19.07 -1.39
CA ASP A 81 5.58 -19.98 -2.56
C ASP A 81 4.13 -20.40 -2.85
N CYS A 82 3.18 -19.53 -2.54
CA CYS A 82 1.74 -19.78 -2.70
C CYS A 82 1.21 -19.04 -3.93
N ALA A 83 0.99 -19.75 -5.04
CA ALA A 83 0.45 -19.18 -6.27
C ALA A 83 -0.93 -18.52 -6.08
N PRO A 84 -1.93 -19.16 -5.44
CA PRO A 84 -3.24 -18.52 -5.21
C PRO A 84 -3.15 -17.30 -4.28
N CYS A 85 -2.14 -17.23 -3.40
CA CYS A 85 -1.90 -16.02 -2.60
C CYS A 85 -1.46 -14.83 -3.47
N SER A 86 -0.66 -15.10 -4.49
CA SER A 86 -0.23 -14.09 -5.46
C SER A 86 -1.42 -13.58 -6.27
N GLU A 87 -2.32 -14.46 -6.70
CA GLU A 87 -3.55 -14.09 -7.42
C GLU A 87 -4.46 -13.22 -6.56
N ALA A 88 -4.65 -13.58 -5.28
CA ALA A 88 -5.42 -12.79 -4.32
C ALA A 88 -4.84 -11.38 -4.14
N ARG A 89 -3.52 -11.27 -4.02
CA ARG A 89 -2.80 -9.98 -3.92
C ARG A 89 -2.99 -9.14 -5.18
N VAL A 90 -2.85 -9.75 -6.36
CA VAL A 90 -3.06 -9.08 -7.64
C VAL A 90 -4.48 -8.52 -7.74
N LEU A 91 -5.50 -9.29 -7.38
CA LEU A 91 -6.91 -8.86 -7.39
C LEU A 91 -7.11 -7.64 -6.48
N LEU A 92 -6.62 -7.67 -5.24
CA LEU A 92 -6.75 -6.57 -4.29
C LEU A 92 -6.03 -5.30 -4.77
N ASN A 93 -4.82 -5.46 -5.33
CA ASN A 93 -4.05 -4.37 -5.91
C ASN A 93 -4.75 -3.76 -7.14
N GLN A 94 -5.25 -4.56 -8.06
CA GLN A 94 -5.98 -4.10 -9.25
C GLN A 94 -7.26 -3.36 -8.87
N ARG A 95 -7.93 -3.80 -7.81
CA ARG A 95 -9.11 -3.14 -7.29
C ARG A 95 -8.79 -1.86 -6.50
N GLY A 96 -7.52 -1.61 -6.17
CA GLY A 96 -7.08 -0.44 -5.40
C GLY A 96 -7.44 -0.50 -3.91
N VAL A 97 -7.82 -1.66 -3.40
CA VAL A 97 -8.21 -1.85 -2.00
C VAL A 97 -6.98 -1.77 -1.08
N PRO A 98 -7.01 -0.96 0.00
CA PRO A 98 -5.98 -1.02 1.02
C PRO A 98 -6.15 -2.30 1.85
N PHE A 99 -5.10 -3.09 1.96
CA PHE A 99 -5.12 -4.31 2.75
C PHE A 99 -3.81 -4.49 3.53
N ARG A 100 -3.90 -5.19 4.64
CA ARG A 100 -2.73 -5.69 5.37
C ARG A 100 -2.48 -7.13 4.95
N GLU A 101 -1.25 -7.45 4.59
CA GLU A 101 -0.85 -8.83 4.29
C GLU A 101 -0.04 -9.38 5.45
N VAL A 102 -0.38 -10.61 5.87
CA VAL A 102 0.29 -11.36 6.93
C VAL A 102 0.81 -12.66 6.33
N SER A 103 2.13 -12.79 6.25
CA SER A 103 2.76 -14.04 5.81
C SER A 103 2.83 -15.01 6.99
N VAL A 104 2.17 -16.15 6.85
CA VAL A 104 2.07 -17.18 7.88
C VAL A 104 3.29 -18.09 7.76
N VAL A 105 4.36 -17.73 8.49
CA VAL A 105 5.64 -18.47 8.48
C VAL A 105 5.92 -19.08 9.85
N GLY A 106 5.48 -18.40 10.91
CA GLY A 106 5.74 -18.81 12.29
C GLY A 106 4.50 -19.29 13.04
N GLU A 107 4.70 -19.69 14.27
CA GLU A 107 3.60 -20.15 15.13
C GLU A 107 2.67 -19.01 15.55
N GLN A 108 3.22 -17.81 15.73
CA GLN A 108 2.45 -16.61 16.10
C GLN A 108 1.44 -16.24 15.01
N GLU A 109 1.88 -16.19 13.75
CA GLU A 109 1.01 -15.88 12.60
C GLU A 109 0.00 -17.02 12.38
N SER A 110 0.42 -18.26 12.58
CA SER A 110 -0.46 -19.43 12.54
C SER A 110 -1.56 -19.37 13.60
N ALA A 111 -1.22 -18.96 14.81
CA ALA A 111 -2.18 -18.75 15.89
C ALA A 111 -3.16 -17.60 15.57
N GLN A 112 -2.65 -16.48 15.05
CA GLN A 112 -3.49 -15.36 14.58
C GLN A 112 -4.46 -15.79 13.48
N LEU A 113 -3.96 -16.53 12.47
CA LEU A 113 -4.81 -17.05 11.39
C LEU A 113 -5.90 -17.97 11.94
N ARG A 114 -5.54 -18.91 12.82
CA ARG A 114 -6.51 -19.83 13.44
C ARG A 114 -7.57 -19.09 14.24
N GLN A 115 -7.18 -18.04 14.97
CA GLN A 115 -8.10 -17.20 15.71
C GLN A 115 -9.04 -16.40 14.80
N ALA A 116 -8.51 -15.84 13.70
CA ALA A 116 -9.28 -15.02 12.78
C ALA A 116 -10.21 -15.81 11.86
N VAL A 117 -9.79 -17.01 11.41
CA VAL A 117 -10.44 -17.76 10.33
C VAL A 117 -10.95 -19.13 10.82
N GLY A 118 -10.50 -19.59 11.98
CA GLY A 118 -10.83 -20.93 12.51
C GLY A 118 -10.09 -22.08 11.84
N SER A 119 -9.13 -21.79 10.95
CA SER A 119 -8.33 -22.80 10.24
C SER A 119 -6.97 -22.24 9.85
N LEU A 120 -6.08 -23.11 9.36
CA LEU A 120 -4.75 -22.73 8.85
C LEU A 120 -4.70 -22.66 7.30
N SER A 121 -5.86 -22.52 6.65
CA SER A 121 -5.90 -22.43 5.19
C SER A 121 -5.38 -21.10 4.68
N VAL A 122 -4.50 -21.12 3.69
CA VAL A 122 -4.01 -19.94 2.96
C VAL A 122 -4.22 -20.14 1.46
N PRO A 123 -4.51 -19.06 0.70
CA PRO A 123 -4.81 -17.73 1.21
C PRO A 123 -6.13 -17.68 1.98
N SER A 124 -6.22 -16.78 2.95
CA SER A 124 -7.49 -16.44 3.60
C SER A 124 -7.66 -14.94 3.63
N LEU A 125 -8.82 -14.48 3.19
CA LEU A 125 -9.21 -13.06 3.22
C LEU A 125 -10.14 -12.81 4.40
N VAL A 126 -9.83 -11.77 5.17
CA VAL A 126 -10.69 -11.27 6.24
C VAL A 126 -11.08 -9.84 5.89
N VAL A 127 -12.38 -9.55 5.87
CA VAL A 127 -12.93 -8.22 5.62
C VAL A 127 -13.88 -7.87 6.79
N GLY A 128 -13.40 -7.05 7.70
CA GLY A 128 -14.10 -6.82 8.97
C GLY A 128 -14.26 -8.11 9.77
N THR A 129 -15.49 -8.61 9.87
CA THR A 129 -15.83 -9.87 10.54
C THR A 129 -16.06 -11.04 9.58
N SER A 130 -16.09 -10.78 8.28
CA SER A 130 -16.32 -11.80 7.26
C SER A 130 -15.01 -12.45 6.84
N THR A 131 -15.03 -13.77 6.64
CA THR A 131 -13.83 -14.54 6.27
C THR A 131 -14.10 -15.40 5.04
N GLN A 132 -13.11 -15.46 4.12
CA GLN A 132 -13.11 -16.35 2.97
C GLN A 132 -11.83 -17.17 2.96
N LYS A 133 -11.99 -18.50 2.93
CA LYS A 133 -10.90 -19.46 2.87
C LYS A 133 -10.61 -19.82 1.42
N GLY A 134 -9.33 -19.88 1.08
CA GLY A 134 -8.92 -20.12 -0.30
C GLY A 134 -9.14 -18.87 -1.18
N PHE A 135 -8.61 -18.91 -2.39
CA PHE A 135 -8.83 -17.87 -3.38
C PHE A 135 -10.01 -18.23 -4.29
N GLU A 136 -11.04 -17.40 -4.25
CA GLU A 136 -12.16 -17.47 -5.17
C GLU A 136 -12.51 -16.03 -5.55
N GLN A 137 -12.32 -15.71 -6.83
CA GLN A 137 -12.40 -14.33 -7.32
C GLN A 137 -13.78 -13.70 -7.08
N GLY A 138 -14.86 -14.43 -7.33
CA GLY A 138 -16.23 -13.93 -7.17
C GLY A 138 -16.57 -13.67 -5.69
N ALA A 139 -16.17 -14.55 -4.79
CA ALA A 139 -16.36 -14.36 -3.34
C ALA A 139 -15.59 -13.16 -2.83
N TYR A 140 -14.33 -12.95 -3.27
CA TYR A 140 -13.53 -11.78 -2.92
C TYR A 140 -14.22 -10.49 -3.38
N HIS A 141 -14.70 -10.45 -4.62
CA HIS A 141 -15.44 -9.28 -5.11
C HIS A 141 -16.69 -9.02 -4.29
N SER A 142 -17.49 -10.05 -4.02
CA SER A 142 -18.74 -9.94 -3.26
C SER A 142 -18.51 -9.43 -1.84
N MET A 143 -17.50 -9.96 -1.14
CA MET A 143 -17.16 -9.51 0.21
C MET A 143 -16.75 -8.04 0.25
N LEU A 144 -15.94 -7.61 -0.73
CA LEU A 144 -15.50 -6.23 -0.82
C LEU A 144 -16.64 -5.28 -1.22
N ASP A 145 -17.58 -5.73 -2.08
CA ASP A 145 -18.77 -4.96 -2.44
C ASP A 145 -19.69 -4.75 -1.23
N ILE A 146 -19.92 -5.79 -0.43
CA ILE A 146 -20.71 -5.72 0.82
C ILE A 146 -20.05 -4.77 1.83
N ALA A 147 -18.73 -4.77 1.91
CA ALA A 147 -17.97 -3.88 2.78
C ALA A 147 -17.90 -2.42 2.28
N GLY A 148 -18.48 -2.12 1.12
CA GLY A 148 -18.54 -0.77 0.55
C GLY A 148 -17.26 -0.32 -0.16
N TYR A 149 -16.37 -1.25 -0.50
CA TYR A 149 -15.22 -0.92 -1.33
C TYR A 149 -15.63 -0.73 -2.80
N PRO A 150 -15.13 0.31 -3.49
CA PRO A 150 -15.42 0.55 -4.88
C PRO A 150 -15.05 -0.65 -5.77
N ARG A 151 -15.78 -0.81 -6.87
CA ARG A 151 -15.50 -1.86 -7.87
C ARG A 151 -14.19 -1.61 -8.60
N THR A 152 -13.69 -2.65 -9.26
CA THR A 152 -12.49 -2.58 -10.10
C THR A 152 -12.60 -1.47 -11.14
N GLY A 153 -11.51 -0.73 -11.36
CA GLY A 153 -11.44 0.38 -12.33
C GLY A 153 -11.89 1.74 -11.81
N ILE A 154 -12.47 1.83 -10.61
CA ILE A 154 -12.83 3.12 -9.98
C ILE A 154 -11.65 3.72 -9.22
N LEU A 155 -10.85 2.87 -8.58
CA LEU A 155 -9.65 3.29 -7.87
C LEU A 155 -8.40 3.03 -8.72
N PRO A 156 -7.35 3.86 -8.56
CA PRO A 156 -6.07 3.55 -9.17
C PRO A 156 -5.52 2.22 -8.60
N PRO A 157 -4.94 1.37 -9.45
CA PRO A 157 -4.30 0.15 -8.99
C PRO A 157 -3.20 0.44 -7.96
N ARG A 158 -3.05 -0.43 -6.98
CA ARG A 158 -1.98 -0.38 -5.99
C ARG A 158 -0.87 -1.35 -6.40
N SER A 159 0.31 -1.14 -5.86
CA SER A 159 1.48 -2.01 -6.11
C SER A 159 2.06 -2.52 -4.79
N GLN A 160 1.20 -3.05 -3.90
CA GLN A 160 1.68 -3.66 -2.67
C GLN A 160 2.35 -5.00 -2.99
N ALA A 161 3.65 -5.08 -2.72
CA ALA A 161 4.42 -6.31 -2.85
C ALA A 161 4.11 -7.27 -1.68
N ALA A 162 4.51 -8.54 -1.84
CA ALA A 162 4.48 -9.49 -0.74
C ALA A 162 5.28 -8.95 0.45
N PRO A 163 4.85 -9.18 1.70
CA PRO A 163 5.65 -8.86 2.86
C PRO A 163 6.97 -9.64 2.75
N LYS A 164 8.07 -8.94 2.98
CA LYS A 164 9.35 -9.61 3.13
C LYS A 164 9.21 -10.57 4.33
N PRO A 165 9.55 -11.86 4.19
CA PRO A 165 9.54 -12.73 5.34
C PRO A 165 10.36 -12.05 6.43
N ALA A 166 9.81 -11.91 7.63
CA ALA A 166 10.60 -11.54 8.77
C ALA A 166 11.71 -12.57 8.79
N SER A 167 12.97 -12.16 8.55
CA SER A 167 14.12 -13.02 8.77
C SER A 167 13.88 -13.56 10.16
N ALA A 168 13.80 -14.89 10.31
CA ALA A 168 13.81 -15.49 11.60
C ALA A 168 15.03 -14.89 12.30
N GLU A 169 14.76 -13.96 13.20
CA GLU A 169 15.78 -13.50 14.15
C GLU A 169 16.25 -14.78 14.81
N PRO A 170 17.50 -15.16 14.66
CA PRO A 170 17.97 -16.36 15.34
C PRO A 170 17.62 -16.13 16.80
N ALA A 171 16.84 -17.06 17.36
CA ALA A 171 16.55 -17.06 18.77
C ALA A 171 17.87 -16.93 19.48
N ALA A 172 18.18 -15.72 19.96
CA ALA A 172 19.33 -15.47 20.82
C ALA A 172 19.02 -16.15 22.15
N GLY A 173 19.41 -17.38 22.24
CA GLY A 173 19.18 -18.27 23.34
C GLY A 173 19.97 -19.54 23.15
N GLU A 174 21.19 -19.42 22.58
CA GLU A 174 22.18 -20.44 22.75
C GLU A 174 22.58 -20.38 24.24
N ALA A 175 21.97 -21.27 25.02
CA ALA A 175 22.41 -21.51 26.41
C ALA A 175 23.93 -21.78 26.38
N PRO A 176 24.71 -21.20 27.31
CA PRO A 176 26.11 -21.51 27.40
C PRO A 176 26.27 -23.03 27.53
N PRO A 177 27.30 -23.61 26.90
CA PRO A 177 27.58 -25.04 27.06
C PRO A 177 27.66 -25.36 28.55
N ALA A 178 26.88 -26.35 28.98
CA ALA A 178 27.00 -26.86 30.34
C ALA A 178 28.44 -27.24 30.56
N GLU A 179 29.08 -26.56 31.49
CA GLU A 179 30.41 -26.89 32.00
C GLU A 179 30.33 -28.34 32.51
N GLU A 180 31.01 -29.26 31.83
CA GLU A 180 31.20 -30.62 32.28
C GLU A 180 31.90 -30.56 33.68
N PRO A 181 31.36 -31.21 34.71
CA PRO A 181 32.03 -31.23 35.99
C PRO A 181 33.37 -31.95 35.83
N ALA A 182 34.45 -31.20 36.09
CA ALA A 182 35.81 -31.72 36.10
C ALA A 182 35.87 -32.99 36.99
N ALA A 183 36.21 -34.11 36.35
CA ALA A 183 36.50 -35.34 37.05
C ALA A 183 37.67 -35.11 38.01
N GLY A 184 37.38 -35.14 39.30
CA GLY A 184 38.41 -35.08 40.34
C GLY A 184 39.34 -36.27 40.25
N PRO A 185 40.63 -36.13 40.70
CA PRO A 185 41.61 -37.19 40.57
C PRO A 185 41.27 -38.36 41.53
N TYR A 186 40.95 -39.50 40.91
CA TYR A 186 40.83 -40.78 41.62
C TYR A 186 42.19 -41.27 42.00
N THR A 187 42.51 -41.29 43.33
CA THR A 187 43.67 -41.97 43.88
C THR A 187 43.26 -43.34 44.35
N PRO A 188 43.76 -44.44 43.76
CA PRO A 188 43.55 -45.80 44.30
C PRO A 188 44.51 -46.04 45.44
N ARG A 189 44.03 -46.65 46.50
CA ARG A 189 44.81 -47.31 47.58
C ARG A 189 44.73 -48.80 47.38
#